data_93e902183ed36426823b50fe13ab6d8f
#
_entry.id   93e902183ed36426823b50fe13ab6d8f
#
_cell.length_a   1.000
_cell.length_b   1.000
_cell.length_c   1.000
_cell.angle_alpha   90.00
_cell.angle_beta   90.00
_cell.angle_gamma   90.00
#
_symmetry.space_group_name_H-M   'P 1'
#
loop_
_entity.id
_entity.type
_entity.pdbx_description
1 polymer ?
#
loop_
_entity_poly.entity_id
_entity_poly.type
_entity_poly.pdbx_seq_one_letter_code
_entity_poly.pdbx_strand_id
1 'polypeptide(L)'
;LGSLDYPIRVLVSYLPPNYLPTDILTIGESPLAVMQGRYIDYRNVKSNLISRILCKGFHPTSSLATASGMQTLINISGPTRVIIAWLIGGILKFFGVKGMFYRLAGEQARLIDDITGTTPPYDKSIVLGPKDTKTFCINAAKKLNVNVAVVDVNDLGRVKILSTNNVNNADID
;
A
#
# COMPACT_ATOMS: atom_id res chain seq x y z
N LEU A 1 0.51 15.01 8.02
CA LEU A 1 1.36 14.36 7.01
C LEU A 1 0.89 14.77 5.61
N GLY A 2 1.82 15.14 4.75
CA GLY A 2 1.52 15.57 3.38
C GLY A 2 2.67 15.33 2.41
N SER A 3 2.41 15.57 1.13
CA SER A 3 3.40 15.39 0.05
C SER A 3 4.61 16.34 0.09
N LEU A 4 4.57 17.34 0.96
CA LEU A 4 5.68 18.25 1.21
C LEU A 4 6.53 17.83 2.41
N ASP A 5 6.07 16.84 3.17
CA ASP A 5 6.79 16.34 4.33
C ASP A 5 7.91 15.40 3.90
N TYR A 6 9.12 15.67 4.37
CA TYR A 6 10.25 14.77 4.12
C TYR A 6 10.19 13.59 5.10
N PRO A 7 9.98 12.34 4.63
CA PRO A 7 9.66 11.22 5.50
C PRO A 7 10.63 11.02 6.67
N ILE A 8 11.94 11.15 6.43
CA ILE A 8 12.94 10.97 7.50
C ILE A 8 12.85 12.07 8.55
N ARG A 9 12.51 13.32 8.19
CA ARG A 9 12.31 14.39 9.18
C ARG A 9 11.09 14.11 10.06
N VAL A 10 10.04 13.59 9.46
CA VAL A 10 8.85 13.17 10.20
C VAL A 10 9.21 12.07 11.19
N LEU A 11 9.94 11.04 10.76
CA LEU A 11 10.38 9.97 11.66
C LEU A 11 11.19 10.50 12.84
N VAL A 12 12.10 11.46 12.62
CA VAL A 12 12.87 12.11 13.70
C VAL A 12 11.95 12.73 14.76
N SER A 13 10.86 13.37 14.35
CA SER A 13 9.93 14.02 15.29
C SER A 13 9.12 13.04 16.16
N TYR A 14 9.07 11.78 15.77
CA TYR A 14 8.38 10.71 16.51
C TYR A 14 9.34 9.81 17.31
N LEU A 15 10.66 9.94 17.12
CA LEU A 15 11.62 9.17 17.88
C LEU A 15 11.62 9.65 19.35
N PRO A 16 11.47 8.74 20.33
CA PRO A 16 11.67 9.09 21.74
C PRO A 16 13.13 9.45 22.00
N PRO A 17 13.42 10.34 22.97
CA PRO A 17 14.79 10.82 23.21
C PRO A 17 15.77 9.72 23.67
N ASN A 18 15.27 8.61 24.16
CA ASN A 18 16.01 7.48 24.72
C ASN A 18 15.97 6.21 23.85
N TYR A 19 15.71 6.33 22.55
CA TYR A 19 15.74 5.17 21.66
C TYR A 19 17.14 4.55 21.56
N LEU A 20 17.19 3.26 21.33
CA LEU A 20 18.41 2.48 21.18
C LEU A 20 18.65 2.09 19.73
N PRO A 21 19.90 1.89 19.29
CA PRO A 21 20.20 1.39 17.95
C PRO A 21 19.60 0.00 17.64
N THR A 22 19.26 -0.76 18.69
CA THR A 22 18.60 -2.07 18.60
C THR A 22 17.09 -2.00 18.40
N ASP A 23 16.49 -0.83 18.65
CA ASP A 23 15.05 -0.65 18.47
C ASP A 23 14.67 -0.72 16.99
N ILE A 24 13.39 -0.97 16.73
CA ILE A 24 12.83 -1.04 15.38
C ILE A 24 11.80 0.08 15.24
N LEU A 25 12.09 1.03 14.37
CA LEU A 25 11.16 2.09 13.99
C LEU A 25 10.29 1.61 12.83
N THR A 26 9.00 1.48 13.06
CA THR A 26 8.06 1.10 12.01
C THR A 26 7.36 2.32 11.42
N ILE A 27 7.11 2.29 10.11
CA ILE A 27 6.28 3.26 9.41
C ILE A 27 5.23 2.51 8.57
N GLY A 28 3.98 2.96 8.66
CA GLY A 28 2.91 2.44 7.81
C GLY A 28 3.13 2.76 6.34
N GLU A 29 2.67 1.88 5.45
CA GLU A 29 2.80 2.05 4.01
C GLU A 29 2.08 3.29 3.49
N SER A 30 0.82 3.52 3.90
CA SER A 30 0.01 4.63 3.43
C SER A 30 0.56 6.00 3.86
N PRO A 31 0.98 6.22 5.12
CA PRO A 31 1.72 7.42 5.50
C PRO A 31 2.97 7.68 4.66
N LEU A 32 3.77 6.66 4.40
CA LEU A 32 4.96 6.79 3.56
C LEU A 32 4.58 7.16 2.12
N ALA A 33 3.57 6.49 1.55
CA ALA A 33 3.09 6.77 0.20
C ALA A 33 2.58 8.22 0.06
N VAL A 34 1.81 8.71 1.04
CA VAL A 34 1.32 10.09 1.07
C VAL A 34 2.48 11.09 1.08
N MET A 35 3.50 10.88 1.92
CA MET A 35 4.70 11.74 1.94
C MET A 35 5.51 11.67 0.65
N GLN A 36 5.42 10.56 -0.10
CA GLN A 36 5.98 10.43 -1.44
C GLN A 36 5.11 11.05 -2.54
N GLY A 37 3.97 11.68 -2.20
CA GLY A 37 3.03 12.24 -3.17
C GLY A 37 2.29 11.17 -3.98
N ARG A 38 2.22 9.92 -3.48
CA ARG A 38 1.62 8.79 -4.18
C ARG A 38 0.14 8.62 -3.85
N TYR A 39 -0.63 9.64 -4.14
CA TYR A 39 -2.09 9.64 -4.04
C TYR A 39 -2.71 10.37 -5.23
N ILE A 40 -3.92 9.99 -5.58
CA ILE A 40 -4.67 10.51 -6.72
C ILE A 40 -6.07 10.87 -6.23
N ASP A 41 -6.51 12.12 -6.45
CA ASP A 41 -7.91 12.48 -6.20
C ASP A 41 -8.81 11.61 -7.10
N TYR A 42 -9.77 10.89 -6.49
CA TYR A 42 -10.63 9.96 -7.20
C TYR A 42 -11.42 10.64 -8.33
N ARG A 43 -11.71 11.95 -8.22
CA ARG A 43 -12.42 12.73 -9.23
C ARG A 43 -11.62 12.88 -10.53
N ASN A 44 -10.30 12.78 -10.44
CA ASN A 44 -9.39 12.82 -11.58
C ASN A 44 -9.27 11.47 -12.31
N VAL A 45 -9.83 10.40 -11.75
CA VAL A 45 -9.76 9.06 -12.34
C VAL A 45 -10.98 8.83 -13.23
N LYS A 46 -10.79 8.91 -14.55
CA LYS A 46 -11.85 8.60 -15.53
C LYS A 46 -12.01 7.09 -15.68
N SER A 47 -12.98 6.53 -14.96
CA SER A 47 -13.29 5.09 -15.01
C SER A 47 -13.93 4.70 -16.35
N ASN A 48 -13.40 3.69 -16.99
CA ASN A 48 -13.93 3.10 -18.23
C ASN A 48 -14.92 1.94 -17.95
N LEU A 49 -15.50 1.36 -19.01
CA LEU A 49 -16.44 0.25 -18.88
C LEU A 49 -15.79 -0.99 -18.23
N ILE A 50 -14.53 -1.26 -18.54
CA ILE A 50 -13.79 -2.41 -18.02
C ILE A 50 -13.67 -2.30 -16.49
N SER A 51 -13.18 -1.17 -15.98
CA SER A 51 -13.05 -0.95 -14.55
C SER A 51 -14.37 -1.07 -13.79
N ARG A 52 -15.48 -0.55 -14.40
CA ARG A 52 -16.82 -0.64 -13.83
C ARG A 52 -17.39 -2.07 -13.78
N ILE A 53 -16.95 -2.94 -14.66
CA ILE A 53 -17.34 -4.36 -14.65
C ILE A 53 -16.48 -5.14 -13.66
N LEU A 54 -15.14 -5.00 -13.77
CA LEU A 54 -14.21 -5.78 -12.97
C LEU A 54 -14.34 -5.50 -11.47
N CYS A 55 -14.60 -4.25 -11.07
CA CYS A 55 -14.73 -3.88 -9.65
C CYS A 55 -15.88 -4.61 -8.95
N LYS A 56 -16.95 -4.98 -9.67
CA LYS A 56 -18.10 -5.71 -9.10
C LYS A 56 -17.76 -7.14 -8.63
N GLY A 57 -16.64 -7.71 -9.06
CA GLY A 57 -16.17 -9.02 -8.62
C GLY A 57 -15.50 -9.01 -7.23
N PHE A 58 -15.36 -7.85 -6.61
CA PHE A 58 -14.70 -7.67 -5.32
C PHE A 58 -15.72 -7.44 -4.20
N HIS A 59 -15.30 -7.78 -2.97
CA HIS A 59 -16.13 -7.50 -1.80
C HIS A 59 -16.23 -5.98 -1.59
N PRO A 60 -17.40 -5.44 -1.18
CA PRO A 60 -17.61 -3.99 -1.03
C PRO A 60 -16.60 -3.26 -0.14
N THR A 61 -15.99 -3.95 0.82
CA THR A 61 -14.94 -3.39 1.69
C THR A 61 -13.54 -3.38 1.04
N SER A 62 -13.40 -3.93 -0.17
CA SER A 62 -12.13 -3.92 -0.88
C SER A 62 -11.93 -2.60 -1.60
N SER A 63 -10.74 -2.03 -1.53
CA SER A 63 -10.33 -0.83 -2.27
C SER A 63 -10.54 -0.95 -3.78
N LEU A 64 -10.49 -2.18 -4.32
CA LEU A 64 -10.74 -2.47 -5.73
C LEU A 64 -12.22 -2.68 -6.08
N ALA A 65 -13.13 -2.59 -5.12
CA ALA A 65 -14.58 -2.65 -5.37
C ALA A 65 -15.13 -1.36 -5.98
N THR A 66 -14.34 -0.28 -6.00
CA THR A 66 -14.70 0.97 -6.68
C THR A 66 -14.18 1.00 -8.10
N ALA A 67 -14.92 1.68 -8.99
CA ALA A 67 -14.50 1.81 -10.38
C ALA A 67 -13.22 2.66 -10.51
N SER A 68 -13.02 3.63 -9.62
CA SER A 68 -11.82 4.48 -9.55
C SER A 68 -10.58 3.71 -9.08
N GLY A 69 -10.69 2.93 -8.00
CA GLY A 69 -9.61 2.09 -7.51
C GLY A 69 -9.20 1.03 -8.55
N MET A 70 -10.18 0.35 -9.16
CA MET A 70 -9.94 -0.60 -10.24
C MET A 70 -9.32 0.06 -11.47
N GLN A 71 -9.77 1.26 -11.86
CA GLN A 71 -9.18 1.99 -12.98
C GLN A 71 -7.74 2.41 -12.68
N THR A 72 -7.47 2.82 -11.47
CA THR A 72 -6.11 3.15 -11.03
C THR A 72 -5.18 1.96 -11.14
N LEU A 73 -5.63 0.77 -10.73
CA LEU A 73 -4.87 -0.46 -10.92
C LEU A 73 -4.64 -0.77 -12.41
N ILE A 74 -5.66 -0.61 -13.25
CA ILE A 74 -5.55 -0.80 -14.71
C ILE A 74 -4.51 0.15 -15.31
N ASN A 75 -4.49 1.42 -14.88
CA ASN A 75 -3.55 2.41 -15.36
C ASN A 75 -2.09 2.08 -14.96
N ILE A 76 -1.89 1.45 -13.81
CA ILE A 76 -0.56 1.10 -13.30
C ILE A 76 -0.07 -0.23 -13.87
N SER A 77 -0.91 -1.27 -13.85
CA SER A 77 -0.52 -2.64 -14.19
C SER A 77 -0.78 -3.02 -15.64
N GLY A 78 -1.52 -2.18 -16.35
CA GLY A 78 -1.98 -2.44 -17.71
C GLY A 78 -3.29 -3.24 -17.77
N PRO A 79 -4.17 -2.95 -18.76
CA PRO A 79 -5.49 -3.56 -18.84
C PRO A 79 -5.43 -5.08 -19.06
N THR A 80 -4.55 -5.54 -19.94
CA THR A 80 -4.41 -6.97 -20.25
C THR A 80 -4.06 -7.79 -19.03
N ARG A 81 -3.09 -7.33 -18.24
CA ARG A 81 -2.66 -8.01 -17.02
C ARG A 81 -3.78 -8.09 -16.00
N VAL A 82 -4.50 -7.00 -15.78
CA VAL A 82 -5.60 -6.95 -14.80
C VAL A 82 -6.77 -7.84 -15.22
N ILE A 83 -7.12 -7.86 -16.52
CA ILE A 83 -8.19 -8.73 -17.04
C ILE A 83 -7.82 -10.20 -16.88
N ILE A 84 -6.60 -10.59 -17.27
CA ILE A 84 -6.14 -11.98 -17.13
C ILE A 84 -6.11 -12.38 -15.65
N ALA A 85 -5.59 -11.51 -14.77
CA ALA A 85 -5.57 -11.75 -13.34
C ALA A 85 -6.99 -11.92 -12.76
N TRP A 86 -7.95 -11.12 -13.24
CA TRP A 86 -9.34 -11.20 -12.80
C TRP A 86 -9.99 -12.52 -13.24
N LEU A 87 -9.80 -12.94 -14.49
CA LEU A 87 -10.34 -14.21 -15.02
C LEU A 87 -9.74 -15.41 -14.27
N ILE A 88 -8.41 -15.50 -14.20
CA ILE A 88 -7.73 -16.61 -13.52
C ILE A 88 -8.04 -16.61 -12.02
N GLY A 89 -7.98 -15.42 -11.37
CA GLY A 89 -8.30 -15.28 -9.97
C GLY A 89 -9.74 -15.66 -9.64
N GLY A 90 -10.70 -15.36 -10.51
CA GLY A 90 -12.10 -15.74 -10.39
C GLY A 90 -12.30 -17.24 -10.50
N ILE A 91 -11.72 -17.88 -11.52
CA ILE A 91 -11.76 -19.34 -11.72
C ILE A 91 -11.15 -20.06 -10.51
N LEU A 92 -9.96 -19.68 -10.08
CA LEU A 92 -9.27 -20.31 -8.96
C LEU A 92 -10.00 -20.10 -7.62
N LYS A 93 -10.65 -18.93 -7.44
CA LYS A 93 -11.51 -18.67 -6.28
C LYS A 93 -12.69 -19.65 -6.22
N PHE A 94 -13.27 -20.03 -7.36
CA PHE A 94 -14.34 -21.05 -7.45
C PHE A 94 -13.82 -22.42 -6.96
N PHE A 95 -12.56 -22.76 -7.23
CA PHE A 95 -11.89 -23.96 -6.71
C PHE A 95 -11.31 -23.81 -5.30
N GLY A 96 -11.66 -22.76 -4.56
CA GLY A 96 -11.22 -22.51 -3.19
C GLY A 96 -9.85 -21.81 -3.03
N VAL A 97 -9.14 -21.54 -4.12
CA VAL A 97 -7.84 -20.85 -4.09
C VAL A 97 -8.05 -19.33 -4.05
N LYS A 98 -7.83 -18.74 -2.87
CA LYS A 98 -8.01 -17.30 -2.64
C LYS A 98 -6.74 -16.48 -2.92
N GLY A 99 -6.91 -15.20 -3.26
CA GLY A 99 -5.80 -14.23 -3.36
C GLY A 99 -4.99 -14.28 -4.66
N MET A 100 -5.30 -15.17 -5.62
CA MET A 100 -4.55 -15.28 -6.89
C MET A 100 -4.67 -14.05 -7.77
N PHE A 101 -5.80 -13.34 -7.74
CA PHE A 101 -5.92 -12.05 -8.43
C PHE A 101 -4.79 -11.09 -8.04
N TYR A 102 -4.59 -10.87 -6.75
CA TYR A 102 -3.58 -9.93 -6.24
C TYR A 102 -2.14 -10.34 -6.60
N ARG A 103 -1.88 -11.66 -6.63
CA ARG A 103 -0.57 -12.19 -7.06
C ARG A 103 -0.29 -11.92 -8.53
N LEU A 104 -1.28 -12.09 -9.39
CA LEU A 104 -1.16 -11.94 -10.84
C LEU A 104 -1.24 -10.47 -11.28
N ALA A 105 -2.13 -9.68 -10.69
CA ALA A 105 -2.32 -8.27 -11.01
C ALA A 105 -1.12 -7.40 -10.60
N GLY A 106 -0.29 -7.88 -9.67
CA GLY A 106 0.93 -7.22 -9.22
C GLY A 106 0.83 -6.63 -7.82
N GLU A 107 1.96 -6.21 -7.29
CA GLU A 107 2.10 -5.75 -5.91
C GLU A 107 1.16 -4.57 -5.59
N GLN A 108 1.04 -3.61 -6.50
CA GLN A 108 0.15 -2.46 -6.31
C GLN A 108 -1.33 -2.84 -6.11
N ALA A 109 -1.78 -3.98 -6.66
CA ALA A 109 -3.15 -4.45 -6.45
C ALA A 109 -3.50 -4.70 -4.98
N ARG A 110 -2.50 -4.95 -4.14
CA ARG A 110 -2.65 -5.19 -2.69
C ARG A 110 -2.48 -3.92 -1.87
N LEU A 111 -1.75 -2.93 -2.40
CA LEU A 111 -1.30 -1.74 -1.70
C LEU A 111 -2.11 -0.49 -2.07
N ILE A 112 -3.08 -0.61 -2.99
CA ILE A 112 -3.99 0.50 -3.29
C ILE A 112 -5.03 0.58 -2.18
N ASP A 113 -5.02 1.70 -1.46
CA ASP A 113 -6.08 2.10 -0.56
C ASP A 113 -7.02 3.07 -1.29
N ASP A 114 -8.30 2.77 -1.24
CA ASP A 114 -9.35 3.60 -1.83
C ASP A 114 -10.01 4.50 -0.76
N ILE A 115 -11.01 5.24 -1.20
CA ILE A 115 -11.82 6.24 -0.49
C ILE A 115 -12.59 5.59 0.68
N THR A 116 -11.88 5.15 1.69
CA THR A 116 -12.48 4.47 2.85
C THR A 116 -12.82 5.40 4.02
N GLY A 117 -12.47 6.70 3.91
CA GLY A 117 -12.71 7.68 4.95
C GLY A 117 -11.83 7.51 6.21
N THR A 118 -10.77 6.71 6.11
CA THR A 118 -9.91 6.37 7.25
C THR A 118 -8.61 7.19 7.32
N THR A 119 -8.36 8.06 6.34
CA THR A 119 -7.06 8.76 6.20
C THR A 119 -7.25 10.27 5.96
N PRO A 120 -7.87 11.04 6.87
CA PRO A 120 -7.97 12.48 6.71
C PRO A 120 -6.59 13.15 6.60
N PRO A 121 -6.41 14.15 5.71
CA PRO A 121 -7.37 14.78 4.78
C PRO A 121 -7.49 14.08 3.42
N TYR A 122 -6.98 12.86 3.27
CA TYR A 122 -6.90 12.12 2.00
C TYR A 122 -8.11 11.21 1.73
N ASP A 123 -9.22 11.40 2.47
CA ASP A 123 -10.47 10.62 2.34
C ASP A 123 -11.09 10.62 0.95
N LYS A 124 -10.67 11.56 0.09
CA LYS A 124 -11.10 11.67 -1.32
C LYS A 124 -9.98 11.30 -2.29
N SER A 125 -8.99 10.56 -1.80
CA SER A 125 -7.83 10.17 -2.61
C SER A 125 -7.64 8.67 -2.59
N ILE A 126 -7.22 8.14 -3.71
CA ILE A 126 -6.73 6.77 -3.84
C ILE A 126 -5.25 6.83 -3.50
N VAL A 127 -4.85 6.21 -2.41
CA VAL A 127 -3.47 6.11 -1.99
C VAL A 127 -2.85 4.87 -2.62
N LEU A 128 -1.70 5.05 -3.28
CA LEU A 128 -0.93 3.97 -3.91
C LEU A 128 0.05 3.39 -2.90
N GLY A 129 0.55 2.19 -3.18
CA GLY A 129 1.67 1.65 -2.39
C GLY A 129 2.94 2.50 -2.53
N PRO A 130 3.76 2.62 -1.48
CA PRO A 130 5.00 3.38 -1.52
C PRO A 130 6.00 2.78 -2.51
N LYS A 131 6.92 3.62 -3.01
CA LYS A 131 8.03 3.20 -3.88
C LYS A 131 9.32 3.05 -3.08
N ASP A 132 10.20 2.19 -3.61
CA ASP A 132 11.59 2.05 -3.15
C ASP A 132 11.72 1.89 -1.63
N THR A 133 10.78 1.14 -1.02
CA THR A 133 10.69 0.94 0.42
C THR A 133 11.97 0.38 1.02
N LYS A 134 12.67 -0.51 0.31
CA LYS A 134 13.96 -1.07 0.76
C LYS A 134 15.04 0.01 0.85
N THR A 135 15.17 0.82 -0.20
CA THR A 135 16.12 1.95 -0.23
C THR A 135 15.77 2.98 0.84
N PHE A 136 14.47 3.24 1.04
CA PHE A 136 14.01 4.11 2.11
C PHE A 136 14.44 3.60 3.49
N CYS A 137 14.18 2.31 3.81
CA CYS A 137 14.57 1.71 5.08
C CYS A 137 16.08 1.81 5.33
N ILE A 138 16.90 1.49 4.33
CA ILE A 138 18.37 1.57 4.43
C ILE A 138 18.83 3.01 4.72
N ASN A 139 18.31 3.99 3.98
CA ASN A 139 18.70 5.38 4.14
C ASN A 139 18.22 5.97 5.47
N ALA A 140 17.01 5.63 5.90
CA ALA A 140 16.46 6.06 7.17
C ALA A 140 17.25 5.45 8.34
N ALA A 141 17.51 4.14 8.31
CA ALA A 141 18.28 3.46 9.35
C ALA A 141 19.70 4.04 9.49
N LYS A 142 20.38 4.27 8.36
CA LYS A 142 21.71 4.91 8.37
C LYS A 142 21.69 6.31 8.98
N LYS A 143 20.64 7.09 8.70
CA LYS A 143 20.55 8.47 9.18
C LYS A 143 20.11 8.58 10.64
N LEU A 144 19.27 7.66 11.10
CA LEU A 144 18.68 7.69 12.44
C LEU A 144 19.42 6.79 13.44
N ASN A 145 20.35 5.96 12.96
CA ASN A 145 21.07 4.95 13.76
C ASN A 145 20.10 4.02 14.52
N VAL A 146 19.03 3.57 13.85
CA VAL A 146 18.01 2.68 14.37
C VAL A 146 17.50 1.77 13.24
N ASN A 147 17.02 0.57 13.56
CA ASN A 147 16.43 -0.28 12.53
C ASN A 147 15.10 0.32 12.03
N VAL A 148 14.82 0.16 10.73
CA VAL A 148 13.61 0.73 10.11
C VAL A 148 12.89 -0.33 9.30
N ALA A 149 11.57 -0.40 9.48
CA ALA A 149 10.70 -1.26 8.71
C ALA A 149 9.48 -0.48 8.14
N VAL A 150 9.10 -0.79 6.91
CA VAL A 150 7.83 -0.36 6.33
C VAL A 150 6.84 -1.52 6.46
N VAL A 151 5.70 -1.24 7.05
CA VAL A 151 4.69 -2.25 7.40
C VAL A 151 3.32 -1.91 6.81
N ASP A 152 2.59 -2.94 6.42
CA ASP A 152 1.17 -2.92 6.09
C ASP A 152 0.41 -3.53 7.28
N VAL A 153 -0.34 -2.71 7.98
CA VAL A 153 -1.12 -3.11 9.14
C VAL A 153 -2.60 -3.02 8.78
N ASN A 154 -3.31 -4.12 8.90
CA ASN A 154 -4.75 -4.12 8.67
C ASN A 154 -5.56 -4.17 9.97
N ASP A 155 -6.84 -3.81 9.89
CA ASP A 155 -7.78 -3.78 11.02
C ASP A 155 -7.99 -5.14 11.71
N LEU A 156 -7.53 -6.23 11.09
CA LEU A 156 -7.59 -7.58 11.65
C LEU A 156 -6.36 -7.94 12.50
N GLY A 157 -5.49 -6.97 12.79
CA GLY A 157 -4.29 -7.15 13.59
C GLY A 157 -3.18 -7.94 12.86
N ARG A 158 -3.24 -8.05 11.54
CA ARG A 158 -2.17 -8.67 10.75
C ARG A 158 -1.19 -7.61 10.31
N VAL A 159 0.06 -7.83 10.66
CA VAL A 159 1.19 -7.00 10.20
C VAL A 159 1.90 -7.72 9.06
N LYS A 160 2.09 -7.04 7.95
CA LYS A 160 2.93 -7.50 6.86
C LYS A 160 4.09 -6.55 6.66
N ILE A 161 5.28 -7.08 6.79
CA ILE A 161 6.50 -6.32 6.51
C ILE A 161 6.68 -6.21 5.00
N LEU A 162 6.71 -4.99 4.49
CA LEU A 162 7.00 -4.70 3.09
C LEU A 162 8.50 -4.64 2.82
N SER A 163 9.23 -4.01 3.73
CA SER A 163 10.70 -3.89 3.65
C SER A 163 11.30 -3.54 5.01
N THR A 164 12.54 -3.99 5.22
CA THR A 164 13.37 -3.57 6.36
C THR A 164 14.77 -3.21 5.89
N ASN A 165 15.57 -2.53 6.72
CA ASN A 165 16.99 -2.33 6.41
C ASN A 165 17.81 -3.62 6.57
N ASN A 166 17.68 -4.33 7.70
CA ASN A 166 18.44 -5.56 7.97
C ASN A 166 17.85 -6.41 9.13
N VAL A 167 16.57 -6.21 9.48
CA VAL A 167 15.90 -6.90 10.57
C VAL A 167 15.28 -8.19 10.05
N ASN A 168 15.37 -9.29 10.80
CA ASN A 168 14.65 -10.51 10.50
C ASN A 168 13.14 -10.30 10.77
N ASN A 169 12.30 -10.94 9.97
CA ASN A 169 10.85 -10.80 10.10
C ASN A 169 10.31 -11.20 11.48
N ALA A 170 11.02 -12.10 12.19
CA ALA A 170 10.66 -12.55 13.52
C ALA A 170 10.81 -11.49 14.63
N ASP A 171 11.51 -10.38 14.36
CA ASP A 171 11.75 -9.33 15.36
C ASP A 171 10.66 -8.24 15.35
N ILE A 172 9.66 -8.36 14.47
CA ILE A 172 8.62 -7.34 14.24
C ILE A 172 7.19 -7.87 14.57
N ASP A 173 7.05 -9.17 14.90
CA ASP A 173 5.77 -9.81 15.26
C ASP A 173 5.32 -9.48 16.69
#